data_11e9bf55af4a7b569deb39f702b73aab
#
_entry.id   11e9bf55af4a7b569deb39f702b73aab
#
_cell.length_a   1.000
_cell.length_b   1.000
_cell.length_c   1.000
_cell.angle_alpha   90.00
_cell.angle_beta   90.00
_cell.angle_gamma   90.00
#
_symmetry.space_group_name_H-M   'P 1'
#
loop_
_entity.id
_entity.type
_entity.pdbx_description
1 polymer ?
#
loop_
_entity_poly.entity_id
_entity_poly.type
_entity_poly.pdbx_seq_one_letter_code
_entity_poly.pdbx_strand_id
1 'polypeptide(L)'
;MIVELKRSGSPLAMVNGRISERSLSRWMKAPRFIAALMKDFDLCLARSESDGERLVALGAPRVLVAGDVKFDAPTLPADRRELAELAGLTSGRQIWIAASTHEGEEMIAAAAHRRLRQVFPDALTLIAPRHPDRGEAVLRQLEAKGLVCALRSRGDAIGPGTAVYVCDTIGELGLFYRLAGVVFVGKSFVGGGGQNPIEPARLACAILHGPMVANFADAYGALDDAGGALAVARPEDLGDALIALFVNAARLRAMARAAGDTVERRAGAVDRSMRALKALLPVAEAAR
;
A
#
# COMPACT_ATOMS: atom_id res chain seq x y z
N MET A 1 -17.59 -18.19 -21.69
CA MET A 1 -17.37 -16.73 -21.73
C MET A 1 -16.23 -16.36 -22.69
N ILE A 2 -14.93 -16.69 -22.47
CA ILE A 2 -13.81 -16.30 -23.38
C ILE A 2 -14.08 -16.79 -24.81
N VAL A 3 -14.35 -18.09 -25.00
CA VAL A 3 -14.67 -18.72 -26.30
C VAL A 3 -15.89 -18.08 -26.97
N GLU A 4 -16.93 -17.71 -26.21
CA GLU A 4 -18.13 -17.04 -26.71
C GLU A 4 -17.82 -15.63 -27.22
N LEU A 5 -17.05 -14.86 -26.45
CA LEU A 5 -16.59 -13.51 -26.84
C LEU A 5 -15.74 -13.57 -28.12
N LYS A 6 -14.86 -14.56 -28.23
CA LYS A 6 -14.07 -14.73 -29.46
C LYS A 6 -14.94 -15.09 -30.67
N ARG A 7 -15.98 -15.92 -30.48
CA ARG A 7 -16.95 -16.24 -31.55
C ARG A 7 -17.75 -15.04 -32.04
N SER A 8 -18.01 -14.06 -31.16
CA SER A 8 -18.68 -12.81 -31.55
C SER A 8 -17.82 -11.85 -32.37
N GLY A 9 -16.54 -12.19 -32.61
CA GLY A 9 -15.59 -11.32 -33.33
C GLY A 9 -15.07 -10.13 -32.53
N SER A 10 -15.42 -10.03 -31.24
CA SER A 10 -14.95 -8.94 -30.39
C SER A 10 -13.48 -9.14 -30.02
N PRO A 11 -12.64 -8.08 -30.10
CA PRO A 11 -11.28 -8.16 -29.63
C PRO A 11 -11.24 -8.40 -28.11
N LEU A 12 -10.36 -9.29 -27.68
CA LEU A 12 -10.23 -9.67 -26.28
C LEU A 12 -8.84 -9.28 -25.74
N ALA A 13 -8.81 -8.46 -24.70
CA ALA A 13 -7.58 -8.05 -24.05
C ALA A 13 -7.57 -8.42 -22.57
N MET A 14 -6.40 -8.89 -22.09
CA MET A 14 -6.11 -9.03 -20.67
C MET A 14 -5.38 -7.78 -20.19
N VAL A 15 -5.90 -7.13 -19.15
CA VAL A 15 -5.29 -5.93 -18.54
C VAL A 15 -4.77 -6.26 -17.14
N ASN A 16 -3.63 -5.70 -16.78
CA ASN A 16 -2.98 -5.90 -15.48
C ASN A 16 -2.72 -7.40 -15.18
N GLY A 17 -2.30 -8.15 -16.22
CA GLY A 17 -2.11 -9.59 -16.17
C GLY A 17 -1.03 -9.98 -15.16
N ARG A 18 -1.39 -10.88 -14.24
CA ARG A 18 -0.51 -11.44 -13.21
C ARG A 18 -0.59 -12.96 -13.20
N ILE A 19 0.55 -13.61 -13.26
CA ILE A 19 0.67 -15.06 -13.12
C ILE A 19 1.72 -15.38 -12.07
N SER A 20 1.31 -15.89 -10.90
CA SER A 20 2.27 -16.37 -9.90
C SER A 20 2.96 -17.66 -10.35
N GLU A 21 4.15 -17.96 -9.83
CA GLU A 21 4.85 -19.20 -10.11
C GLU A 21 4.02 -20.44 -9.80
N ARG A 22 3.29 -20.40 -8.68
CA ARG A 22 2.36 -21.48 -8.30
C ARG A 22 1.24 -21.63 -9.35
N SER A 23 0.72 -20.53 -9.89
CA SER A 23 -0.30 -20.57 -10.95
C SER A 23 0.28 -21.10 -12.26
N LEU A 24 1.47 -20.64 -12.65
CA LEU A 24 2.19 -21.15 -13.82
C LEU A 24 2.38 -22.66 -13.72
N SER A 25 2.96 -23.16 -12.60
CA SER A 25 3.20 -24.58 -12.37
C SER A 25 1.91 -25.42 -12.42
N ARG A 26 0.78 -24.86 -11.98
CA ARG A 26 -0.54 -25.53 -12.06
C ARG A 26 -1.05 -25.60 -13.49
N TRP A 27 -0.97 -24.52 -14.25
CA TRP A 27 -1.42 -24.46 -15.64
C TRP A 27 -0.54 -25.29 -16.57
N MET A 28 0.76 -25.40 -16.30
CA MET A 28 1.68 -26.26 -17.04
C MET A 28 1.38 -27.75 -16.91
N LYS A 29 0.48 -28.17 -16.00
CA LYS A 29 -0.05 -29.55 -15.97
C LYS A 29 -1.05 -29.84 -17.09
N ALA A 30 -1.62 -28.81 -17.72
CA ALA A 30 -2.55 -28.90 -18.85
C ALA A 30 -2.14 -27.94 -19.98
N PRO A 31 -0.91 -28.07 -20.55
CA PRO A 31 -0.30 -27.04 -21.41
C PRO A 31 -1.11 -26.81 -22.69
N ARG A 32 -1.68 -27.86 -23.28
CA ARG A 32 -2.51 -27.73 -24.50
C ARG A 32 -3.81 -26.95 -24.24
N PHE A 33 -4.42 -27.17 -23.07
CA PHE A 33 -5.63 -26.48 -22.69
C PHE A 33 -5.39 -24.99 -22.46
N ILE A 34 -4.38 -24.66 -21.65
CA ILE A 34 -4.09 -23.24 -21.33
C ILE A 34 -3.62 -22.49 -22.58
N ALA A 35 -2.79 -23.08 -23.43
CA ALA A 35 -2.35 -22.48 -24.68
C ALA A 35 -3.53 -22.21 -25.65
N ALA A 36 -4.47 -23.14 -25.73
CA ALA A 36 -5.69 -22.93 -26.51
C ALA A 36 -6.53 -21.75 -25.99
N LEU A 37 -6.63 -21.61 -24.65
CA LEU A 37 -7.35 -20.50 -24.03
C LEU A 37 -6.61 -19.16 -24.22
N MET A 38 -5.28 -19.15 -24.06
CA MET A 38 -4.47 -17.93 -24.20
C MET A 38 -4.44 -17.40 -25.63
N LYS A 39 -4.54 -18.26 -26.64
CA LYS A 39 -4.62 -17.86 -28.05
C LYS A 39 -5.86 -17.02 -28.38
N ASP A 40 -6.90 -17.09 -27.60
CA ASP A 40 -8.11 -16.30 -27.79
C ASP A 40 -7.92 -14.83 -27.42
N PHE A 41 -6.87 -14.48 -26.67
CA PHE A 41 -6.55 -13.09 -26.37
C PHE A 41 -5.79 -12.43 -27.53
N ASP A 42 -6.26 -11.29 -27.98
CA ASP A 42 -5.60 -10.48 -29.01
C ASP A 42 -4.43 -9.65 -28.42
N LEU A 43 -4.49 -9.38 -27.11
CA LEU A 43 -3.45 -8.67 -26.37
C LEU A 43 -3.46 -9.04 -24.89
N CYS A 44 -2.29 -9.27 -24.32
CA CYS A 44 -2.10 -9.41 -22.87
C CYS A 44 -1.17 -8.30 -22.38
N LEU A 45 -1.68 -7.45 -21.47
CA LEU A 45 -0.92 -6.39 -20.81
C LEU A 45 -0.46 -6.89 -19.46
N ALA A 46 0.81 -7.26 -19.39
CA ALA A 46 1.44 -7.79 -18.19
C ALA A 46 1.80 -6.67 -17.20
N ARG A 47 1.77 -7.00 -15.91
CA ARG A 47 2.10 -6.10 -14.81
C ARG A 47 3.60 -5.91 -14.61
N SER A 48 4.38 -6.95 -14.93
CA SER A 48 5.83 -6.99 -14.79
C SER A 48 6.47 -7.80 -15.92
N GLU A 49 7.78 -7.67 -16.11
CA GLU A 49 8.53 -8.52 -17.06
C GLU A 49 8.32 -10.00 -16.75
N SER A 50 8.46 -10.40 -15.49
CA SER A 50 8.26 -11.81 -15.09
C SER A 50 6.83 -12.32 -15.30
N ASP A 51 5.80 -11.47 -15.14
CA ASP A 51 4.43 -11.82 -15.51
C ASP A 51 4.28 -11.95 -17.03
N GLY A 52 4.96 -11.09 -17.79
CA GLY A 52 5.01 -11.14 -19.26
C GLY A 52 5.60 -12.46 -19.76
N GLU A 53 6.76 -12.84 -19.26
CA GLU A 53 7.43 -14.13 -19.57
C GLU A 53 6.53 -15.32 -19.28
N ARG A 54 5.85 -15.31 -18.12
CA ARG A 54 4.91 -16.37 -17.74
C ARG A 54 3.69 -16.43 -18.67
N LEU A 55 3.15 -15.29 -19.09
CA LEU A 55 2.05 -15.23 -20.06
C LEU A 55 2.47 -15.78 -21.42
N VAL A 56 3.67 -15.46 -21.89
CA VAL A 56 4.25 -16.04 -23.12
C VAL A 56 4.40 -17.57 -22.97
N ALA A 57 4.94 -18.04 -21.84
CA ALA A 57 5.08 -19.47 -21.57
C ALA A 57 3.73 -20.22 -21.53
N LEU A 58 2.64 -19.54 -21.18
CA LEU A 58 1.27 -20.08 -21.23
C LEU A 58 0.65 -20.02 -22.64
N GLY A 59 1.35 -19.46 -23.65
CA GLY A 59 0.91 -19.42 -25.03
C GLY A 59 0.16 -18.15 -25.45
N ALA A 60 0.29 -17.06 -24.69
CA ALA A 60 -0.26 -15.74 -25.10
C ALA A 60 0.43 -15.25 -26.39
N PRO A 61 -0.31 -14.91 -27.47
CA PRO A 61 0.29 -14.57 -28.78
C PRO A 61 0.92 -13.20 -28.82
N ARG A 62 0.41 -12.26 -28.03
CA ARG A 62 0.90 -10.88 -27.97
C ARG A 62 0.90 -10.39 -26.52
N VAL A 63 2.10 -10.15 -25.98
CA VAL A 63 2.28 -9.68 -24.60
C VAL A 63 3.06 -8.35 -24.64
N LEU A 64 2.57 -7.36 -23.89
CA LEU A 64 3.24 -6.09 -23.62
C LEU A 64 3.31 -5.87 -22.12
N VAL A 65 4.43 -5.40 -21.62
CA VAL A 65 4.57 -5.02 -20.21
C VAL A 65 4.08 -3.58 -20.03
N ALA A 66 2.88 -3.45 -19.48
CA ALA A 66 2.27 -2.14 -19.24
C ALA A 66 2.58 -1.58 -17.85
N GLY A 67 2.97 -2.43 -16.90
CA GLY A 67 3.14 -2.06 -15.50
C GLY A 67 1.90 -2.36 -14.64
N ASP A 68 2.02 -2.20 -13.32
CA ASP A 68 0.90 -2.43 -12.39
C ASP A 68 0.08 -1.15 -12.22
N VAL A 69 -1.19 -1.20 -12.59
CA VAL A 69 -2.14 -0.06 -12.49
C VAL A 69 -2.33 0.44 -11.06
N LYS A 70 -1.96 -0.33 -10.06
CA LYS A 70 -1.98 0.11 -8.65
C LYS A 70 -1.07 1.31 -8.40
N PHE A 71 0.03 1.43 -9.17
CA PHE A 71 0.92 2.57 -9.08
C PHE A 71 0.35 3.85 -9.73
N ASP A 72 -0.79 3.78 -10.39
CA ASP A 72 -1.49 4.95 -10.96
C ASP A 72 -2.67 5.42 -10.11
N ALA A 73 -2.91 4.77 -8.97
CA ALA A 73 -3.95 5.21 -8.05
C ALA A 73 -3.75 6.69 -7.69
N PRO A 74 -4.82 7.50 -7.65
CA PRO A 74 -4.68 8.92 -7.32
C PRO A 74 -4.15 9.10 -5.89
N THR A 75 -3.49 10.23 -5.66
CA THR A 75 -3.06 10.63 -4.32
C THR A 75 -4.27 10.76 -3.41
N LEU A 76 -4.20 10.17 -2.21
CA LEU A 76 -5.28 10.27 -1.23
C LEU A 76 -5.53 11.72 -0.86
N PRO A 77 -6.81 12.18 -0.86
CA PRO A 77 -7.16 13.54 -0.50
C PRO A 77 -6.91 13.82 0.98
N ALA A 78 -6.81 15.10 1.33
CA ALA A 78 -6.87 15.59 2.70
C ALA A 78 -7.53 16.96 2.72
N ASP A 79 -8.35 17.22 3.71
CA ASP A 79 -8.83 18.56 3.99
C ASP A 79 -7.66 19.43 4.49
N ARG A 80 -7.41 20.53 3.81
CA ARG A 80 -6.25 21.41 4.10
C ARG A 80 -6.40 22.14 5.42
N ARG A 81 -7.63 22.55 5.78
CA ARG A 81 -7.92 23.25 7.02
C ARG A 81 -7.72 22.33 8.21
N GLU A 82 -8.24 21.12 8.11
CA GLU A 82 -8.12 20.11 9.13
C GLU A 82 -6.68 19.64 9.33
N LEU A 83 -5.92 19.47 8.21
CA LEU A 83 -4.49 19.17 8.29
C LEU A 83 -3.71 20.27 9.03
N ALA A 84 -4.00 21.54 8.74
CA ALA A 84 -3.35 22.66 9.41
C ALA A 84 -3.71 22.72 10.91
N GLU A 85 -4.96 22.44 11.26
CA GLU A 85 -5.42 22.38 12.64
C GLU A 85 -4.72 21.27 13.43
N LEU A 86 -4.73 20.03 12.91
CA LEU A 86 -4.05 18.90 13.55
C LEU A 86 -2.54 19.10 13.62
N ALA A 87 -1.92 19.66 12.59
CA ALA A 87 -0.49 19.99 12.60
C ALA A 87 -0.15 21.03 13.67
N GLY A 88 -1.04 22.03 13.88
CA GLY A 88 -0.90 23.01 14.95
C GLY A 88 -0.97 22.36 16.35
N LEU A 89 -1.98 21.51 16.58
CA LEU A 89 -2.19 20.80 17.85
C LEU A 89 -1.06 19.82 18.19
N THR A 90 -0.37 19.32 17.18
CA THR A 90 0.68 18.29 17.34
C THR A 90 2.09 18.82 17.08
N SER A 91 2.23 20.15 16.96
CA SER A 91 3.50 20.80 16.65
C SER A 91 4.59 20.41 17.66
N GLY A 92 5.79 20.14 17.15
CA GLY A 92 6.96 19.73 17.96
C GLY A 92 6.98 18.28 18.40
N ARG A 93 5.93 17.50 18.14
CA ARG A 93 5.85 16.07 18.50
C ARG A 93 6.39 15.20 17.38
N GLN A 94 7.02 14.07 17.72
CA GLN A 94 7.31 12.99 16.79
C GLN A 94 6.04 12.19 16.54
N ILE A 95 5.58 12.17 15.28
CA ILE A 95 4.32 11.54 14.90
C ILE A 95 4.60 10.42 13.91
N TRP A 96 4.05 9.27 14.17
CA TRP A 96 4.00 8.15 13.24
C TRP A 96 2.64 7.48 13.26
N ILE A 97 2.32 6.72 12.23
CA ILE A 97 1.05 6.01 12.13
C ILE A 97 1.26 4.50 11.90
N ALA A 98 0.52 3.69 12.65
CA ALA A 98 0.25 2.30 12.33
C ALA A 98 -1.04 2.25 11.50
N ALA A 99 -0.91 2.07 10.19
CA ALA A 99 -2.01 2.19 9.25
C ALA A 99 -2.56 0.84 8.79
N SER A 100 -3.88 0.75 8.70
CA SER A 100 -4.61 -0.45 8.28
C SER A 100 -4.25 -1.69 9.13
N THR A 101 -4.19 -1.49 10.44
CA THR A 101 -3.82 -2.53 11.41
C THR A 101 -4.89 -3.61 11.50
N HIS A 102 -4.44 -4.82 11.77
CA HIS A 102 -5.26 -5.97 12.10
C HIS A 102 -5.12 -6.32 13.58
N GLU A 103 -6.04 -7.15 14.07
CA GLU A 103 -6.07 -7.55 15.48
C GLU A 103 -4.71 -8.08 15.96
N GLY A 104 -4.21 -7.49 17.04
CA GLY A 104 -2.88 -7.75 17.61
C GLY A 104 -1.83 -6.71 17.20
N GLU A 105 -1.90 -6.10 16.00
CA GLU A 105 -0.92 -5.11 15.57
C GLU A 105 -1.05 -3.78 16.36
N GLU A 106 -2.24 -3.45 16.83
CA GLU A 106 -2.45 -2.29 17.68
C GLU A 106 -1.68 -2.40 19.02
N MET A 107 -1.54 -3.62 19.54
CA MET A 107 -0.73 -3.85 20.75
C MET A 107 0.77 -3.80 20.45
N ILE A 108 1.19 -4.21 19.27
CA ILE A 108 2.57 -4.01 18.77
C ILE A 108 2.85 -2.51 18.65
N ALA A 109 1.93 -1.74 18.09
CA ALA A 109 2.06 -0.28 18.00
C ALA A 109 2.12 0.38 19.39
N ALA A 110 1.33 -0.08 20.34
CA ALA A 110 1.38 0.39 21.74
C ALA A 110 2.73 0.09 22.41
N ALA A 111 3.32 -1.08 22.18
CA ALA A 111 4.65 -1.42 22.68
C ALA A 111 5.74 -0.55 22.04
N ALA A 112 5.68 -0.35 20.72
CA ALA A 112 6.58 0.54 19.98
C ALA A 112 6.47 1.99 20.47
N HIS A 113 5.25 2.48 20.72
CA HIS A 113 5.02 3.80 21.33
C HIS A 113 5.73 3.95 22.68
N ARG A 114 5.60 2.99 23.59
CA ARG A 114 6.28 3.05 24.89
C ARG A 114 7.80 3.09 24.74
N ARG A 115 8.34 2.31 23.82
CA ARG A 115 9.78 2.33 23.53
C ARG A 115 10.20 3.68 22.95
N LEU A 116 9.42 4.24 22.03
CA LEU A 116 9.68 5.56 21.42
C LEU A 116 9.66 6.67 22.48
N ARG A 117 8.73 6.66 23.42
CA ARG A 117 8.61 7.66 24.49
C ARG A 117 9.80 7.70 25.47
N GLN A 118 10.60 6.67 25.53
CA GLN A 118 11.84 6.69 26.33
C GLN A 118 12.86 7.70 25.77
N VAL A 119 12.77 8.00 24.48
CA VAL A 119 13.66 8.95 23.79
C VAL A 119 12.93 10.27 23.46
N PHE A 120 11.64 10.14 23.10
CA PHE A 120 10.78 11.26 22.73
C PHE A 120 9.52 11.26 23.61
N PRO A 121 9.56 11.87 24.79
CA PRO A 121 8.47 11.82 25.80
C PRO A 121 7.11 12.27 25.27
N ASP A 122 7.10 13.22 24.33
CA ASP A 122 5.89 13.81 23.75
C ASP A 122 5.45 13.15 22.43
N ALA A 123 6.05 12.01 22.04
CA ALA A 123 5.68 11.31 20.82
C ALA A 123 4.18 11.01 20.78
N LEU A 124 3.60 11.09 19.58
CA LEU A 124 2.20 10.74 19.30
C LEU A 124 2.15 9.57 18.32
N THR A 125 1.39 8.56 18.66
CA THR A 125 1.10 7.45 17.76
C THR A 125 -0.32 7.57 17.21
N LEU A 126 -0.46 7.56 15.89
CA LEU A 126 -1.73 7.40 15.23
C LEU A 126 -1.96 5.90 14.97
N ILE A 127 -3.16 5.40 15.22
CA ILE A 127 -3.52 4.00 14.89
C ILE A 127 -4.79 4.05 14.05
N ALA A 128 -4.69 3.60 12.80
CA ALA A 128 -5.83 3.49 11.90
C ALA A 128 -6.15 2.00 11.67
N PRO A 129 -7.15 1.44 12.36
CA PRO A 129 -7.58 0.06 12.16
C PRO A 129 -8.10 -0.15 10.72
N ARG A 130 -7.82 -1.32 10.13
CA ARG A 130 -8.36 -1.69 8.81
C ARG A 130 -9.89 -1.68 8.77
N HIS A 131 -10.50 -2.01 9.89
CA HIS A 131 -11.95 -2.00 10.09
C HIS A 131 -12.30 -0.94 11.13
N PRO A 132 -12.87 0.22 10.72
CA PRO A 132 -13.16 1.34 11.60
C PRO A 132 -14.08 1.02 12.76
N ASP A 133 -15.00 0.08 12.59
CA ASP A 133 -15.89 -0.45 13.63
C ASP A 133 -15.17 -1.04 14.86
N ARG A 134 -13.86 -1.32 14.73
CA ARG A 134 -13.00 -1.76 15.82
C ARG A 134 -12.46 -0.61 16.69
N GLY A 135 -12.63 0.65 16.28
CA GLY A 135 -12.04 1.82 16.94
C GLY A 135 -12.25 1.84 18.43
N GLU A 136 -13.50 1.67 18.88
CA GLU A 136 -13.88 1.63 20.30
C GLU A 136 -13.24 0.45 21.08
N ALA A 137 -13.11 -0.71 20.46
CA ALA A 137 -12.48 -1.86 21.09
C ALA A 137 -10.96 -1.66 21.22
N VAL A 138 -10.34 -1.09 20.20
CA VAL A 138 -8.91 -0.72 20.19
C VAL A 138 -8.64 0.33 21.26
N LEU A 139 -9.46 1.39 21.35
CA LEU A 139 -9.34 2.43 22.37
C LEU A 139 -9.30 1.81 23.77
N ARG A 140 -10.31 1.00 24.13
CA ARG A 140 -10.39 0.35 25.44
C ARG A 140 -9.18 -0.54 25.74
N GLN A 141 -8.67 -1.26 24.74
CA GLN A 141 -7.49 -2.10 24.94
C GLN A 141 -6.23 -1.27 25.24
N LEU A 142 -6.07 -0.11 24.58
CA LEU A 142 -4.96 0.81 24.81
C LEU A 142 -5.05 1.48 26.17
N GLU A 143 -6.23 1.95 26.56
CA GLU A 143 -6.49 2.54 27.89
C GLU A 143 -6.26 1.54 29.02
N ALA A 144 -6.66 0.29 28.85
CA ALA A 144 -6.38 -0.79 29.81
C ALA A 144 -4.87 -1.06 29.98
N LYS A 145 -4.06 -0.61 29.03
CA LYS A 145 -2.59 -0.61 29.13
C LYS A 145 -2.03 0.69 29.71
N GLY A 146 -2.88 1.62 30.20
CA GLY A 146 -2.45 2.88 30.82
C GLY A 146 -2.03 3.96 29.82
N LEU A 147 -2.43 3.87 28.55
CA LEU A 147 -2.19 4.92 27.57
C LEU A 147 -3.34 5.94 27.58
N VAL A 148 -3.01 7.22 27.52
CA VAL A 148 -3.98 8.29 27.31
C VAL A 148 -4.33 8.33 25.83
N CYS A 149 -5.57 8.00 25.50
CA CYS A 149 -6.03 7.86 24.13
C CYS A 149 -7.11 8.88 23.79
N ALA A 150 -7.27 9.16 22.50
CA ALA A 150 -8.38 9.92 21.95
C ALA A 150 -8.88 9.19 20.69
N LEU A 151 -10.19 9.29 20.40
CA LEU A 151 -10.87 8.58 19.32
C LEU A 151 -11.43 9.58 18.30
N ARG A 152 -11.06 9.38 17.05
CA ARG A 152 -11.43 10.27 15.94
C ARG A 152 -12.94 10.40 15.74
N SER A 153 -13.64 9.28 15.70
CA SER A 153 -15.10 9.25 15.45
C SER A 153 -15.93 9.92 16.54
N ARG A 154 -15.39 10.03 17.75
CA ARG A 154 -16.03 10.78 18.85
C ARG A 154 -15.80 12.27 18.78
N GLY A 155 -14.86 12.74 17.94
CA GLY A 155 -14.42 14.14 17.94
C GLY A 155 -13.52 14.48 19.13
N ASP A 156 -12.87 13.49 19.77
CA ASP A 156 -11.98 13.73 20.88
C ASP A 156 -10.78 14.59 20.44
N ALA A 157 -10.44 15.60 21.21
CA ALA A 157 -9.31 16.47 20.93
C ALA A 157 -7.96 15.81 21.27
N ILE A 158 -6.95 16.03 20.42
CA ILE A 158 -5.56 15.67 20.74
C ILE A 158 -5.02 16.71 21.73
N GLY A 159 -4.88 16.32 23.00
CA GLY A 159 -4.27 17.16 24.03
C GLY A 159 -2.77 16.89 24.21
N PRO A 160 -2.07 17.71 25.03
CA PRO A 160 -0.64 17.51 25.31
C PRO A 160 -0.29 16.12 25.86
N GLY A 161 -1.21 15.56 26.66
CA GLY A 161 -1.02 14.23 27.27
C GLY A 161 -1.46 13.06 26.39
N THR A 162 -2.11 13.31 25.23
CA THR A 162 -2.57 12.23 24.34
C THR A 162 -1.39 11.44 23.81
N ALA A 163 -1.32 10.17 24.13
CA ALA A 163 -0.29 9.23 23.72
C ALA A 163 -0.63 8.58 22.36
N VAL A 164 -1.90 8.19 22.22
CA VAL A 164 -2.40 7.51 21.02
C VAL A 164 -3.68 8.19 20.53
N TYR A 165 -3.76 8.41 19.25
CA TYR A 165 -4.98 8.85 18.56
C TYR A 165 -5.48 7.74 17.65
N VAL A 166 -6.64 7.20 17.95
CA VAL A 166 -7.26 6.14 17.16
C VAL A 166 -8.06 6.78 16.03
N CYS A 167 -7.63 6.52 14.79
CA CYS A 167 -8.16 7.07 13.55
C CYS A 167 -9.14 6.08 12.93
N ASP A 168 -10.34 5.98 13.47
CA ASP A 168 -11.36 5.00 13.12
C ASP A 168 -12.39 5.54 12.10
N THR A 169 -11.96 6.39 11.21
CA THR A 169 -12.80 7.00 10.17
C THR A 169 -12.39 6.53 8.77
N ILE A 170 -13.34 6.59 7.84
CA ILE A 170 -13.10 6.21 6.43
C ILE A 170 -12.75 7.46 5.61
N GLY A 171 -11.78 7.34 4.69
CA GLY A 171 -11.43 8.40 3.75
C GLY A 171 -10.37 9.38 4.24
N GLU A 172 -9.90 9.27 5.48
CA GLU A 172 -8.99 10.23 6.10
C GLU A 172 -7.51 9.77 6.15
N LEU A 173 -7.16 8.60 5.62
CA LEU A 173 -5.76 8.15 5.63
C LEU A 173 -4.82 9.14 4.96
N GLY A 174 -5.27 9.84 3.92
CA GLY A 174 -4.48 10.88 3.26
C GLY A 174 -4.11 12.06 4.17
N LEU A 175 -4.97 12.39 5.10
CA LEU A 175 -4.75 13.39 6.15
C LEU A 175 -3.68 12.90 7.14
N PHE A 176 -3.86 11.69 7.67
CA PHE A 176 -2.98 11.13 8.68
C PHE A 176 -1.58 10.79 8.14
N TYR A 177 -1.45 10.35 6.89
CA TYR A 177 -0.14 10.15 6.25
C TYR A 177 0.65 11.46 6.13
N ARG A 178 -0.01 12.57 5.77
CA ARG A 178 0.65 13.88 5.69
C ARG A 178 1.07 14.41 7.06
N LEU A 179 0.30 14.10 8.10
CA LEU A 179 0.61 14.49 9.46
C LEU A 179 1.79 13.70 10.04
N ALA A 180 1.83 12.38 9.79
CA ALA A 180 2.79 11.49 10.44
C ALA A 180 4.15 11.40 9.72
N GLY A 181 4.19 11.34 8.41
CA GLY A 181 5.43 11.19 7.63
C GLY A 181 6.16 9.84 7.78
N VAL A 182 5.91 9.08 8.84
CA VAL A 182 6.40 7.71 9.05
C VAL A 182 5.20 6.78 9.21
N VAL A 183 5.15 5.72 8.42
CA VAL A 183 4.01 4.81 8.35
C VAL A 183 4.47 3.36 8.55
N PHE A 184 3.95 2.70 9.57
CA PHE A 184 3.95 1.25 9.64
C PHE A 184 2.71 0.73 8.92
N VAL A 185 2.89 -0.11 7.91
CA VAL A 185 1.79 -0.68 7.13
C VAL A 185 1.38 -2.04 7.71
N GLY A 186 0.16 -2.10 8.20
CA GLY A 186 -0.39 -3.26 8.90
C GLY A 186 -0.63 -4.49 8.02
N LYS A 187 -1.14 -5.56 8.66
CA LYS A 187 -1.26 -6.92 8.12
C LYS A 187 0.09 -7.51 7.69
N SER A 188 1.16 -6.98 8.21
CA SER A 188 2.51 -7.38 7.87
C SER A 188 3.23 -8.15 8.99
N PHE A 189 2.73 -8.06 10.24
CA PHE A 189 3.14 -8.91 11.36
C PHE A 189 2.10 -9.98 11.69
N VAL A 190 0.82 -9.68 11.53
CA VAL A 190 -0.29 -10.56 11.90
C VAL A 190 -1.23 -10.74 10.72
N GLY A 191 -1.77 -11.94 10.55
CA GLY A 191 -2.76 -12.24 9.51
C GLY A 191 -2.20 -12.37 8.09
N GLY A 192 -0.98 -11.93 7.86
CA GLY A 192 -0.20 -12.13 6.64
C GLY A 192 -0.67 -11.39 5.38
N GLY A 193 0.28 -11.03 4.56
CA GLY A 193 0.07 -10.51 3.22
C GLY A 193 0.34 -9.02 3.02
N GLY A 194 0.39 -8.20 4.08
CA GLY A 194 0.62 -6.77 4.00
C GLY A 194 -0.54 -5.98 3.35
N GLN A 195 -0.79 -4.77 3.85
CA GLN A 195 -1.69 -3.79 3.22
C GLN A 195 -0.92 -2.96 2.17
N ASN A 196 -1.61 -2.03 1.51
CA ASN A 196 -1.08 -1.25 0.40
C ASN A 196 -0.01 -0.24 0.83
N PRO A 197 1.29 -0.42 0.43
CA PRO A 197 2.34 0.54 0.74
C PRO A 197 2.42 1.70 -0.26
N ILE A 198 1.73 1.60 -1.41
CA ILE A 198 1.82 2.58 -2.50
C ILE A 198 1.19 3.91 -2.09
N GLU A 199 0.10 3.87 -1.33
CA GLU A 199 -0.62 5.07 -0.89
C GLU A 199 0.24 5.98 0.00
N PRO A 200 0.85 5.50 1.10
CA PRO A 200 1.75 6.34 1.89
C PRO A 200 3.05 6.67 1.15
N ALA A 201 3.59 5.78 0.31
CA ALA A 201 4.77 6.06 -0.51
C ALA A 201 4.54 7.22 -1.47
N ARG A 202 3.37 7.30 -2.11
CA ARG A 202 2.97 8.41 -2.99
C ARG A 202 2.92 9.75 -2.26
N LEU A 203 2.69 9.72 -0.96
CA LEU A 203 2.73 10.91 -0.10
C LEU A 203 4.11 11.17 0.51
N ALA A 204 5.15 10.52 -0.02
CA ALA A 204 6.52 10.63 0.45
C ALA A 204 6.64 10.35 1.97
N CYS A 205 5.98 9.29 2.44
CA CYS A 205 6.17 8.79 3.79
C CYS A 205 7.29 7.74 3.83
N ALA A 206 8.08 7.73 4.89
CA ALA A 206 8.98 6.62 5.19
C ALA A 206 8.16 5.41 5.64
N ILE A 207 8.41 4.23 5.07
CA ILE A 207 7.57 3.05 5.26
C ILE A 207 8.28 2.01 6.11
N LEU A 208 7.61 1.54 7.15
CA LEU A 208 7.97 0.38 7.94
C LEU A 208 6.95 -0.74 7.70
N HIS A 209 7.40 -1.98 7.66
CA HIS A 209 6.52 -3.13 7.54
C HIS A 209 7.12 -4.39 8.18
N GLY A 210 6.28 -5.35 8.53
CA GLY A 210 6.70 -6.68 8.96
C GLY A 210 7.07 -7.58 7.77
N PRO A 211 7.48 -8.83 8.02
CA PRO A 211 7.97 -9.75 6.96
C PRO A 211 6.86 -10.31 6.05
N MET A 212 5.59 -10.21 6.43
CA MET A 212 4.50 -10.83 5.69
C MET A 212 3.85 -9.86 4.71
N VAL A 213 4.35 -9.77 3.46
CA VAL A 213 3.95 -8.76 2.47
C VAL A 213 3.46 -9.33 1.13
N ALA A 214 3.05 -10.60 1.10
CA ALA A 214 2.75 -11.35 -0.13
C ALA A 214 1.68 -10.74 -1.05
N ASN A 215 0.71 -9.94 -0.50
CA ASN A 215 -0.33 -9.29 -1.31
C ASN A 215 0.23 -8.18 -2.20
N PHE A 216 1.33 -7.55 -1.77
CA PHE A 216 1.99 -6.45 -2.45
C PHE A 216 3.51 -6.69 -2.58
N ALA A 217 3.95 -7.96 -2.69
CA ALA A 217 5.36 -8.34 -2.68
C ALA A 217 6.22 -7.50 -3.65
N ASP A 218 5.73 -7.28 -4.88
CA ASP A 218 6.45 -6.50 -5.89
C ASP A 218 6.57 -5.00 -5.51
N ALA A 219 5.58 -4.45 -4.82
CA ALA A 219 5.63 -3.07 -4.37
C ALA A 219 6.56 -2.91 -3.16
N TYR A 220 6.47 -3.81 -2.19
CA TYR A 220 7.39 -3.80 -1.04
C TYR A 220 8.83 -4.04 -1.48
N GLY A 221 9.09 -5.07 -2.32
CA GLY A 221 10.43 -5.32 -2.83
C GLY A 221 11.03 -4.11 -3.53
N ALA A 222 10.26 -3.44 -4.38
CA ALA A 222 10.72 -2.22 -5.05
C ALA A 222 11.02 -1.05 -4.09
N LEU A 223 10.23 -0.92 -3.02
CA LEU A 223 10.43 0.11 -2.01
C LEU A 223 11.64 -0.21 -1.13
N ASP A 224 11.82 -1.47 -0.73
CA ASP A 224 12.97 -1.95 0.04
C ASP A 224 14.28 -1.76 -0.74
N ASP A 225 14.32 -2.21 -2.00
CA ASP A 225 15.49 -2.08 -2.90
C ASP A 225 15.90 -0.62 -3.12
N ALA A 226 14.92 0.29 -3.17
CA ALA A 226 15.16 1.72 -3.33
C ALA A 226 15.49 2.44 -2.01
N GLY A 227 15.39 1.76 -0.87
CA GLY A 227 15.54 2.36 0.46
C GLY A 227 14.37 3.26 0.87
N GLY A 228 13.20 3.09 0.26
CA GLY A 228 11.96 3.80 0.60
C GLY A 228 11.12 3.10 1.66
N ALA A 229 11.38 1.82 1.88
CA ALA A 229 10.80 1.04 2.96
C ALA A 229 11.90 0.34 3.79
N LEU A 230 11.52 -0.13 4.96
CA LEU A 230 12.37 -0.91 5.86
C LEU A 230 11.56 -2.06 6.45
N ALA A 231 11.97 -3.28 6.14
CA ALA A 231 11.43 -4.48 6.77
C ALA A 231 11.90 -4.58 8.22
N VAL A 232 10.96 -4.64 9.15
CA VAL A 232 11.19 -4.90 10.57
C VAL A 232 10.98 -6.39 10.79
N ALA A 233 12.02 -7.10 11.20
CA ALA A 233 11.98 -8.56 11.26
C ALA A 233 11.04 -9.09 12.36
N ARG A 234 11.00 -8.42 13.51
CA ARG A 234 10.22 -8.83 14.68
C ARG A 234 9.40 -7.65 15.23
N PRO A 235 8.21 -7.90 15.77
CA PRO A 235 7.35 -6.86 16.34
C PRO A 235 8.05 -5.99 17.39
N GLU A 236 8.87 -6.57 18.25
CA GLU A 236 9.61 -5.88 19.30
C GLU A 236 10.65 -4.88 18.79
N ASP A 237 11.13 -5.03 17.57
CA ASP A 237 12.13 -4.15 16.95
C ASP A 237 11.50 -2.87 16.38
N LEU A 238 10.17 -2.78 16.27
CA LEU A 238 9.48 -1.64 15.65
C LEU A 238 9.78 -0.31 16.36
N GLY A 239 9.83 -0.32 17.70
CA GLY A 239 10.13 0.86 18.49
C GLY A 239 11.55 1.39 18.23
N ASP A 240 12.53 0.51 18.13
CA ASP A 240 13.92 0.90 17.84
C ASP A 240 14.09 1.38 16.40
N ALA A 241 13.38 0.80 15.44
CA ALA A 241 13.34 1.28 14.06
C ALA A 241 12.77 2.71 13.96
N LEU A 242 11.71 3.02 14.70
CA LEU A 242 11.15 4.38 14.78
C LEU A 242 12.15 5.37 15.41
N ILE A 243 12.79 5.00 16.53
CA ILE A 243 13.81 5.82 17.16
C ILE A 243 14.95 6.13 16.17
N ALA A 244 15.46 5.11 15.48
CA ALA A 244 16.53 5.26 14.51
C ALA A 244 16.19 6.22 13.36
N LEU A 245 14.93 6.29 12.96
CA LEU A 245 14.45 7.24 11.95
C LEU A 245 14.32 8.65 12.54
N PHE A 246 13.72 8.82 13.71
CA PHE A 246 13.49 10.15 14.29
C PHE A 246 14.76 10.83 14.78
N VAL A 247 15.76 10.10 15.27
CA VAL A 247 17.07 10.68 15.62
C VAL A 247 17.90 11.07 14.40
N ASN A 248 17.58 10.54 13.22
CA ASN A 248 18.31 10.84 11.98
C ASN A 248 17.38 11.43 10.91
N ALA A 249 17.08 12.71 11.04
CA ALA A 249 16.19 13.42 10.12
C ALA A 249 16.66 13.37 8.64
N ALA A 250 17.96 13.24 8.38
CA ALA A 250 18.49 13.11 7.02
C ALA A 250 18.10 11.74 6.42
N ARG A 251 18.27 10.66 7.20
CA ARG A 251 17.86 9.31 6.81
C ARG A 251 16.36 9.24 6.59
N LEU A 252 15.55 9.80 7.50
CA LEU A 252 14.10 9.85 7.37
C LEU A 252 13.67 10.53 6.07
N ARG A 253 14.21 11.71 5.77
CA ARG A 253 13.92 12.43 4.53
C ARG A 253 14.38 11.69 3.27
N ALA A 254 15.53 11.02 3.32
CA ALA A 254 16.02 10.21 2.20
C ALA A 254 15.10 9.04 1.92
N MET A 255 14.68 8.33 2.96
CA MET A 255 13.74 7.21 2.86
C MET A 255 12.37 7.65 2.32
N ALA A 256 11.83 8.76 2.83
CA ALA A 256 10.57 9.34 2.37
C ALA A 256 10.62 9.72 0.87
N ARG A 257 11.70 10.37 0.43
CA ARG A 257 11.92 10.68 -1.00
C ARG A 257 12.03 9.42 -1.84
N ALA A 258 12.83 8.45 -1.42
CA ALA A 258 13.00 7.19 -2.14
C ALA A 258 11.67 6.45 -2.33
N ALA A 259 10.79 6.49 -1.32
CA ALA A 259 9.44 5.93 -1.42
C ALA A 259 8.61 6.62 -2.51
N GLY A 260 8.55 7.96 -2.48
CA GLY A 260 7.82 8.76 -3.48
C GLY A 260 8.35 8.54 -4.90
N ASP A 261 9.66 8.65 -5.09
CA ASP A 261 10.33 8.46 -6.38
C ASP A 261 10.08 7.05 -6.96
N THR A 262 10.01 6.04 -6.10
CA THR A 262 9.75 4.65 -6.52
C THR A 262 8.34 4.51 -7.09
N VAL A 263 7.35 5.11 -6.46
CA VAL A 263 5.97 5.09 -6.96
C VAL A 263 5.85 5.89 -8.25
N GLU A 264 6.49 7.05 -8.34
CA GLU A 264 6.45 7.90 -9.53
C GLU A 264 7.09 7.22 -10.75
N ARG A 265 8.26 6.61 -10.59
CA ARG A 265 8.93 5.85 -11.67
C ARG A 265 8.11 4.67 -12.18
N ARG A 266 7.27 4.06 -11.34
CA ARG A 266 6.42 2.90 -11.70
C ARG A 266 5.05 3.29 -12.23
N ALA A 267 4.66 4.56 -12.16
CA ALA A 267 3.40 5.08 -12.67
C ALA A 267 3.31 5.03 -14.21
N GLY A 268 2.14 5.34 -14.76
CA GLY A 268 1.85 5.41 -16.19
C GLY A 268 1.41 4.07 -16.81
N ALA A 269 1.10 3.06 -16.00
CA ALA A 269 0.58 1.77 -16.47
C ALA A 269 -0.80 1.91 -17.13
N VAL A 270 -1.65 2.78 -16.59
CA VAL A 270 -2.98 3.07 -17.17
C VAL A 270 -2.83 3.69 -18.56
N ASP A 271 -1.98 4.71 -18.72
CA ASP A 271 -1.77 5.36 -20.00
C ASP A 271 -1.16 4.42 -21.04
N ARG A 272 -0.18 3.60 -20.64
CA ARG A 272 0.40 2.56 -21.51
C ARG A 272 -0.65 1.55 -21.93
N SER A 273 -1.48 1.10 -20.98
CA SER A 273 -2.59 0.17 -21.23
C SER A 273 -3.61 0.77 -22.19
N MET A 274 -4.04 2.01 -21.97
CA MET A 274 -5.01 2.69 -22.83
C MET A 274 -4.52 2.89 -24.26
N ARG A 275 -3.23 3.26 -24.43
CA ARG A 275 -2.63 3.35 -25.77
C ARG A 275 -2.63 2.00 -26.49
N ALA A 276 -2.25 0.93 -25.80
CA ALA A 276 -2.23 -0.40 -26.36
C ALA A 276 -3.64 -0.91 -26.72
N LEU A 277 -4.65 -0.64 -25.86
CA LEU A 277 -6.03 -1.01 -26.11
C LEU A 277 -6.66 -0.24 -27.28
N LYS A 278 -6.36 1.06 -27.41
CA LYS A 278 -6.86 1.85 -28.56
C LYS A 278 -6.43 1.27 -29.90
N ALA A 279 -5.27 0.63 -29.98
CA ALA A 279 -4.80 -0.04 -31.19
C ALA A 279 -5.56 -1.33 -31.54
N LEU A 280 -6.40 -1.85 -30.63
CA LEU A 280 -7.28 -3.00 -30.87
C LEU A 280 -8.68 -2.59 -31.30
N LEU A 281 -9.07 -1.35 -31.08
CA LEU A 281 -10.38 -0.86 -31.47
C LEU A 281 -10.39 -0.63 -32.98
N PRO A 282 -11.46 -1.01 -33.70
CA PRO A 282 -11.62 -0.63 -35.08
C PRO A 282 -11.57 0.91 -35.16
N VAL A 283 -10.79 1.42 -36.11
CA VAL A 283 -10.84 2.85 -36.42
C VAL A 283 -12.28 3.16 -36.78
N ALA A 284 -12.95 3.98 -35.96
CA ALA A 284 -14.27 4.45 -36.30
C ALA A 284 -14.13 5.15 -37.65
N GLU A 285 -14.69 4.55 -38.73
CA GLU A 285 -14.84 5.26 -39.99
C GLU A 285 -15.61 6.54 -39.67
N ALA A 286 -14.91 7.67 -39.89
CA ALA A 286 -15.53 8.97 -39.76
C ALA A 286 -16.76 8.95 -40.66
N ALA A 287 -17.93 8.92 -40.06
CA ALA A 287 -19.18 9.05 -40.75
C ALA A 287 -19.11 10.35 -41.59
N ARG A 288 -19.02 10.18 -42.91
CA ARG A 288 -19.11 11.26 -43.88
C ARG A 288 -20.54 11.74 -43.98
#